data_2a04bcb5a928e766295fa9b79ef29ca3
#
_entry.id   2a04bcb5a928e766295fa9b79ef29ca3
#
_cell.length_a   1.000
_cell.length_b   1.000
_cell.length_c   1.000
_cell.angle_alpha   90.00
_cell.angle_beta   90.00
_cell.angle_gamma   90.00
#
_symmetry.space_group_name_H-M   'P 1'
#
loop_
_entity.id
_entity.type
_entity.pdbx_description
1 polymer ?
#
loop_
_entity_poly.entity_id
_entity_poly.type
_entity_poly.pdbx_seq_one_letter_code
_entity_poly.pdbx_strand_id
1 'polypeptide(L)'
;MAYRELKQKHRALREVFHTNLSLRTHRALSWLDRAEQSAGDLDAQFIFLWIAFNAAYATDIDEQYRSTEKGMFESFFKKLVDLDSEDRLYHLVWAEFSSSIRVLLDNQYIFQPFWDSHNGKVPEDEWKQRFQLSKRKAANALGNRDTVQVLSVVFRRIYTLRNQIIHGGSTWSSQANRSQLNDCTALLFKVIPVLIDLMMDHPEQLWGDAFYPFLADD
;
A
#
# COMPACT_ATOMS: atom_id res chain seq x y z
N MET A 1 19.03 -6.65 3.06
CA MET A 1 18.32 -5.46 2.56
C MET A 1 17.63 -5.88 1.27
N ALA A 2 16.31 -5.88 1.27
CA ALA A 2 15.48 -6.36 0.17
C ALA A 2 15.75 -5.63 -1.16
N TYR A 3 16.03 -4.32 -1.10
CA TYR A 3 16.34 -3.52 -2.28
C TYR A 3 17.49 -4.11 -3.12
N ARG A 4 18.61 -4.51 -2.51
CA ARG A 4 19.79 -4.97 -3.26
C ARG A 4 19.50 -6.21 -4.10
N GLU A 5 18.81 -7.18 -3.53
CA GLU A 5 18.43 -8.44 -4.20
C GLU A 5 17.45 -8.16 -5.33
N LEU A 6 16.40 -7.38 -5.06
CA LEU A 6 15.41 -6.99 -6.07
C LEU A 6 16.03 -6.15 -7.20
N LYS A 7 16.98 -5.26 -6.87
CA LYS A 7 17.69 -4.46 -7.88
C LYS A 7 18.58 -5.32 -8.78
N GLN A 8 19.21 -6.33 -8.22
CA GLN A 8 19.99 -7.30 -9.00
C GLN A 8 19.06 -8.09 -9.94
N LYS A 9 17.93 -8.61 -9.45
CA LYS A 9 16.91 -9.29 -10.25
C LYS A 9 16.39 -8.39 -11.37
N HIS A 10 16.02 -7.14 -11.04
CA HIS A 10 15.56 -6.17 -12.04
C HIS A 10 16.59 -5.94 -13.14
N ARG A 11 17.88 -5.79 -12.81
CA ARG A 11 18.95 -5.61 -13.81
C ARG A 11 19.10 -6.82 -14.73
N ALA A 12 18.90 -8.02 -14.20
CA ALA A 12 19.00 -9.26 -14.97
C ALA A 12 17.80 -9.46 -15.92
N LEU A 13 16.62 -8.98 -15.54
CA LEU A 13 15.36 -9.28 -16.25
C LEU A 13 14.80 -8.10 -17.05
N ARG A 14 15.25 -6.86 -16.84
CA ARG A 14 14.63 -5.64 -17.39
C ARG A 14 14.54 -5.63 -18.92
N GLU A 15 15.42 -6.34 -19.62
CA GLU A 15 15.43 -6.38 -21.11
C GLU A 15 14.21 -7.14 -21.67
N VAL A 16 13.59 -8.01 -20.88
CA VAL A 16 12.37 -8.74 -21.26
C VAL A 16 11.09 -8.07 -20.73
N PHE A 17 11.21 -6.99 -19.96
CA PHE A 17 10.06 -6.27 -19.44
C PHE A 17 9.50 -5.29 -20.48
N HIS A 18 8.18 -5.21 -20.54
CA HIS A 18 7.54 -4.07 -21.21
C HIS A 18 7.97 -2.75 -20.56
N THR A 19 8.07 -1.70 -21.35
CA THR A 19 8.53 -0.36 -20.91
C THR A 19 7.84 0.10 -19.63
N ASN A 20 6.52 -0.04 -19.54
CA ASN A 20 5.76 0.37 -18.37
C ASN A 20 6.10 -0.42 -17.11
N LEU A 21 6.27 -1.75 -17.22
CA LEU A 21 6.68 -2.58 -16.08
C LEU A 21 8.10 -2.21 -15.63
N SER A 22 9.03 -2.08 -16.59
CA SER A 22 10.41 -1.69 -16.29
C SER A 22 10.48 -0.34 -15.57
N LEU A 23 9.71 0.66 -16.05
CA LEU A 23 9.65 1.99 -15.45
C LEU A 23 9.05 1.96 -14.04
N ARG A 24 7.95 1.26 -13.84
CA ARG A 24 7.25 1.14 -12.56
C ARG A 24 8.12 0.45 -11.50
N THR A 25 8.69 -0.71 -11.85
CA THR A 25 9.57 -1.46 -10.93
C THR A 25 10.85 -0.68 -10.64
N HIS A 26 11.43 -0.01 -11.63
CA HIS A 26 12.59 0.86 -11.42
C HIS A 26 12.31 1.99 -10.43
N ARG A 27 11.19 2.70 -10.58
CA ARG A 27 10.77 3.78 -9.67
C ARG A 27 10.48 3.24 -8.26
N ALA A 28 9.74 2.13 -8.16
CA ALA A 28 9.43 1.51 -6.88
C ALA A 28 10.70 1.09 -6.12
N LEU A 29 11.67 0.48 -6.82
CA LEU A 29 12.97 0.11 -6.26
C LEU A 29 13.77 1.33 -5.81
N SER A 30 13.76 2.43 -6.56
CA SER A 30 14.46 3.67 -6.18
C SER A 30 13.93 4.24 -4.86
N TRP A 31 12.61 4.26 -4.67
CA TRP A 31 11.99 4.75 -3.44
C TRP A 31 12.12 3.76 -2.27
N LEU A 32 12.14 2.46 -2.54
CA LEU A 32 12.44 1.45 -1.54
C LEU A 32 13.88 1.60 -1.00
N ASP A 33 14.86 1.84 -1.88
CA ASP A 33 16.24 2.13 -1.48
C ASP A 33 16.30 3.36 -0.57
N ARG A 34 15.59 4.43 -0.94
CA ARG A 34 15.55 5.65 -0.12
C ARG A 34 14.91 5.41 1.25
N ALA A 35 13.86 4.60 1.30
CA ALA A 35 13.24 4.21 2.56
C ALA A 35 14.22 3.41 3.47
N GLU A 36 14.98 2.47 2.90
CA GLU A 36 16.00 1.71 3.65
C GLU A 36 17.13 2.62 4.19
N GLN A 37 17.51 3.65 3.42
CA GLN A 37 18.54 4.63 3.83
C GLN A 37 18.04 5.61 4.90
N SER A 38 16.75 5.71 5.13
CA SER A 38 16.14 6.63 6.11
C SER A 38 15.94 5.98 7.49
N ALA A 39 16.77 4.98 7.82
CA ALA A 39 16.73 4.33 9.13
C ALA A 39 16.88 5.37 10.25
N GLY A 40 15.94 5.35 11.21
CA GLY A 40 15.89 6.33 12.32
C GLY A 40 14.91 7.49 12.10
N ASP A 41 14.41 7.72 10.88
CA ASP A 41 13.33 8.67 10.59
C ASP A 41 12.09 7.92 10.09
N LEU A 42 11.19 7.59 11.02
CA LEU A 42 10.00 6.79 10.74
C LEU A 42 9.02 7.51 9.81
N ASP A 43 8.92 8.83 9.91
CA ASP A 43 8.02 9.64 9.06
C ASP A 43 8.53 9.63 7.62
N ALA A 44 9.83 9.82 7.41
CA ALA A 44 10.46 9.74 6.09
C ALA A 44 10.37 8.31 5.51
N GLN A 45 10.65 7.28 6.30
CA GLN A 45 10.53 5.89 5.88
C GLN A 45 9.12 5.57 5.37
N PHE A 46 8.10 5.94 6.15
CA PHE A 46 6.70 5.73 5.78
C PHE A 46 6.34 6.41 4.45
N ILE A 47 6.73 7.68 4.29
CA ILE A 47 6.46 8.44 3.07
C ILE A 47 7.15 7.79 1.86
N PHE A 48 8.43 7.43 1.96
CA PHE A 48 9.16 6.82 0.86
C PHE A 48 8.62 5.43 0.50
N LEU A 49 8.23 4.63 1.48
CA LEU A 49 7.55 3.36 1.23
C LEU A 49 6.21 3.55 0.53
N TRP A 50 5.43 4.56 0.95
CA TRP A 50 4.18 4.87 0.27
C TRP A 50 4.41 5.28 -1.19
N ILE A 51 5.44 6.07 -1.48
CA ILE A 51 5.80 6.44 -2.86
C ILE A 51 6.27 5.20 -3.65
N ALA A 52 7.04 4.30 -3.03
CA ALA A 52 7.43 3.02 -3.65
C ALA A 52 6.20 2.17 -4.01
N PHE A 53 5.23 2.07 -3.07
CA PHE A 53 3.95 1.41 -3.34
C PHE A 53 3.19 2.07 -4.50
N ASN A 54 3.05 3.39 -4.50
CA ASN A 54 2.38 4.10 -5.57
C ASN A 54 3.05 3.87 -6.93
N ALA A 55 4.38 3.86 -7.00
CA ALA A 55 5.10 3.59 -8.23
C ALA A 55 4.80 2.20 -8.79
N ALA A 56 4.60 1.20 -7.90
CA ALA A 56 4.22 -0.15 -8.28
C ALA A 56 2.72 -0.29 -8.60
N TYR A 57 1.86 0.42 -7.86
CA TYR A 57 0.41 0.26 -7.88
C TYR A 57 -0.33 1.20 -8.83
N ALA A 58 0.04 2.50 -8.85
CA ALA A 58 -0.72 3.51 -9.56
C ALA A 58 -0.63 3.33 -11.07
N THR A 59 -1.79 3.31 -11.72
CA THR A 59 -1.94 3.28 -13.17
C THR A 59 -2.61 4.55 -13.65
N ASP A 60 -2.32 4.96 -14.88
CA ASP A 60 -3.11 5.99 -15.55
C ASP A 60 -4.48 5.39 -15.89
N ILE A 61 -5.49 5.85 -15.18
CA ILE A 61 -6.89 5.46 -15.41
C ILE A 61 -7.61 6.72 -15.82
N ASP A 62 -8.24 6.68 -17.00
CA ASP A 62 -9.11 7.72 -17.51
C ASP A 62 -10.09 8.17 -16.41
N GLU A 63 -10.19 9.47 -16.15
CA GLU A 63 -11.00 10.04 -15.04
C GLU A 63 -12.47 9.59 -15.07
N GLN A 64 -12.98 9.24 -16.25
CA GLN A 64 -14.34 8.72 -16.44
C GLN A 64 -14.54 7.30 -15.85
N TYR A 65 -13.45 6.54 -15.64
CA TYR A 65 -13.47 5.17 -15.13
C TYR A 65 -12.83 5.07 -13.74
N ARG A 66 -12.64 6.17 -13.03
CA ARG A 66 -12.18 6.12 -11.63
C ARG A 66 -13.17 5.32 -10.80
N SER A 67 -12.96 4.01 -10.81
CA SER A 67 -13.48 3.15 -9.75
C SER A 67 -13.02 3.76 -8.42
N THR A 68 -13.89 3.71 -7.41
CA THR A 68 -13.52 4.20 -6.08
C THR A 68 -12.17 3.60 -5.67
N GLU A 69 -11.28 4.33 -4.98
CA GLU A 69 -9.99 3.82 -4.43
C GLU A 69 -10.12 2.41 -3.81
N LYS A 70 -11.29 2.13 -3.26
CA LYS A 70 -11.65 0.82 -2.72
C LYS A 70 -11.58 -0.29 -3.76
N GLY A 71 -12.11 -0.09 -4.95
CA GLY A 71 -12.09 -1.09 -6.03
C GLY A 71 -10.70 -1.27 -6.62
N MET A 72 -9.89 -0.20 -6.64
CA MET A 72 -8.53 -0.24 -7.18
C MET A 72 -7.59 -1.11 -6.32
N PHE A 73 -7.58 -0.92 -4.98
CA PHE A 73 -6.78 -1.77 -4.09
C PHE A 73 -7.20 -3.23 -4.17
N GLU A 74 -8.51 -3.49 -4.19
CA GLU A 74 -9.04 -4.85 -4.27
C GLU A 74 -8.63 -5.57 -5.56
N SER A 75 -8.74 -4.91 -6.71
CA SER A 75 -8.34 -5.46 -8.00
C SER A 75 -6.83 -5.71 -8.08
N PHE A 76 -6.02 -4.79 -7.56
CA PHE A 76 -4.56 -4.93 -7.54
C PHE A 76 -4.12 -6.10 -6.64
N PHE A 77 -4.62 -6.15 -5.40
CA PHE A 77 -4.29 -7.24 -4.49
C PHE A 77 -4.83 -8.59 -4.95
N LYS A 78 -6.03 -8.61 -5.59
CA LYS A 78 -6.55 -9.84 -6.18
C LYS A 78 -5.58 -10.40 -7.22
N LYS A 79 -5.12 -9.56 -8.16
CA LYS A 79 -4.13 -9.98 -9.15
C LYS A 79 -2.86 -10.53 -8.52
N LEU A 80 -2.32 -9.83 -7.52
CA LEU A 80 -1.07 -10.26 -6.86
C LEU A 80 -1.24 -11.56 -6.07
N VAL A 81 -2.35 -11.73 -5.34
CA VAL A 81 -2.63 -12.97 -4.60
C VAL A 81 -2.87 -14.14 -5.56
N ASP A 82 -3.56 -13.92 -6.68
CA ASP A 82 -3.76 -14.95 -7.71
C ASP A 82 -2.43 -15.42 -8.36
N LEU A 83 -1.41 -14.57 -8.38
CA LEU A 83 -0.08 -14.86 -8.93
C LEU A 83 0.92 -15.38 -7.89
N ASP A 84 0.62 -15.24 -6.61
CA ASP A 84 1.52 -15.57 -5.49
C ASP A 84 1.49 -17.07 -5.17
N SER A 85 2.10 -17.88 -6.04
CA SER A 85 2.13 -19.35 -5.91
C SER A 85 2.87 -19.85 -4.66
N GLU A 86 3.67 -19.01 -4.01
CA GLU A 86 4.40 -19.33 -2.79
C GLU A 86 3.69 -18.84 -1.51
N ASP A 87 2.46 -18.31 -1.63
CA ASP A 87 1.68 -17.81 -0.50
C ASP A 87 2.39 -16.74 0.36
N ARG A 88 3.33 -15.97 -0.23
CA ARG A 88 4.14 -14.97 0.48
C ARG A 88 3.29 -13.89 1.14
N LEU A 89 2.28 -13.35 0.41
CA LEU A 89 1.33 -12.37 0.95
C LEU A 89 0.45 -12.95 2.03
N TYR A 90 0.04 -14.22 1.87
CA TYR A 90 -0.70 -14.95 2.91
C TYR A 90 0.14 -15.06 4.18
N HIS A 91 1.39 -15.48 4.09
CA HIS A 91 2.28 -15.59 5.25
C HIS A 91 2.51 -14.25 5.96
N LEU A 92 2.69 -13.16 5.21
CA LEU A 92 2.81 -11.82 5.81
C LEU A 92 1.56 -11.47 6.63
N VAL A 93 0.37 -11.65 6.06
CA VAL A 93 -0.89 -11.30 6.72
C VAL A 93 -1.17 -12.16 7.95
N TRP A 94 -0.96 -13.48 7.85
CA TRP A 94 -1.46 -14.45 8.82
C TRP A 94 -0.42 -14.91 9.84
N ALA A 95 0.86 -14.90 9.49
CA ALA A 95 1.94 -15.31 10.39
C ALA A 95 2.69 -14.11 10.99
N GLU A 96 3.12 -13.13 10.17
CA GLU A 96 3.98 -12.06 10.67
C GLU A 96 3.19 -10.89 11.28
N PHE A 97 2.12 -10.42 10.64
CA PHE A 97 1.44 -9.17 11.01
C PHE A 97 0.01 -9.34 11.53
N SER A 98 -0.43 -10.54 11.85
CA SER A 98 -1.81 -10.80 12.27
C SER A 98 -2.28 -9.95 13.46
N SER A 99 -1.41 -9.68 14.43
CA SER A 99 -1.70 -8.83 15.59
C SER A 99 -1.76 -7.35 15.21
N SER A 100 -0.74 -6.82 14.53
CA SER A 100 -0.68 -5.42 14.11
C SER A 100 -1.83 -5.08 13.15
N ILE A 101 -2.16 -5.98 12.22
CA ILE A 101 -3.31 -5.82 11.32
C ILE A 101 -4.62 -5.67 12.11
N ARG A 102 -4.86 -6.49 13.13
CA ARG A 102 -6.07 -6.38 13.96
C ARG A 102 -6.16 -5.03 14.66
N VAL A 103 -5.04 -4.54 15.22
CA VAL A 103 -4.94 -3.23 15.85
C VAL A 103 -5.23 -2.11 14.85
N LEU A 104 -4.65 -2.16 13.65
CA LEU A 104 -4.89 -1.17 12.58
C LEU A 104 -6.36 -1.18 12.11
N LEU A 105 -6.97 -2.34 11.98
CA LEU A 105 -8.37 -2.46 11.55
C LEU A 105 -9.35 -1.92 12.59
N ASP A 106 -9.00 -1.96 13.88
CA ASP A 106 -9.81 -1.45 14.99
C ASP A 106 -9.55 0.03 15.32
N ASN A 107 -8.60 0.68 14.64
CA ASN A 107 -8.22 2.06 14.91
C ASN A 107 -9.11 3.06 14.14
N GLN A 108 -9.85 3.90 14.88
CA GLN A 108 -10.70 4.94 14.29
C GLN A 108 -9.92 6.13 13.73
N TYR A 109 -8.73 6.43 14.26
CA TYR A 109 -7.93 7.59 13.84
C TYR A 109 -7.30 7.44 12.46
N ILE A 110 -7.25 6.23 11.93
CA ILE A 110 -6.85 5.96 10.54
C ILE A 110 -8.04 5.52 9.67
N PHE A 111 -9.26 6.00 10.02
CA PHE A 111 -10.49 5.79 9.29
C PHE A 111 -11.03 7.10 8.75
N GLN A 112 -11.00 7.30 7.45
CA GLN A 112 -11.33 8.59 6.81
C GLN A 112 -12.70 9.17 7.25
N PRO A 113 -13.81 8.40 7.35
CA PRO A 113 -15.09 8.96 7.78
C PRO A 113 -15.10 9.52 9.20
N PHE A 114 -14.19 9.10 10.09
CA PHE A 114 -14.02 9.74 11.40
C PHE A 114 -13.59 11.21 11.23
N TRP A 115 -12.60 11.46 10.36
CA TRP A 115 -12.12 12.81 10.10
C TRP A 115 -13.11 13.64 9.29
N ASP A 116 -13.88 13.02 8.37
CA ASP A 116 -14.94 13.69 7.64
C ASP A 116 -16.03 14.19 8.60
N SER A 117 -16.34 13.43 9.65
CA SER A 117 -17.27 13.87 10.70
C SER A 117 -16.69 15.00 11.56
N HIS A 118 -15.41 14.90 11.96
CA HIS A 118 -14.72 15.96 12.69
C HIS A 118 -14.67 17.29 11.92
N ASN A 119 -14.61 17.20 10.59
CA ASN A 119 -14.62 18.35 9.68
C ASN A 119 -16.04 18.78 9.29
N GLY A 120 -17.08 18.24 9.92
CA GLY A 120 -18.48 18.63 9.68
C GLY A 120 -19.06 18.15 8.34
N LYS A 121 -18.39 17.22 7.63
CA LYS A 121 -18.85 16.73 6.32
C LYS A 121 -19.90 15.62 6.42
N VAL A 122 -19.87 14.84 7.50
CA VAL A 122 -20.84 13.77 7.76
C VAL A 122 -21.27 13.79 9.23
N PRO A 123 -22.51 13.35 9.56
CA PRO A 123 -22.99 13.22 10.93
C PRO A 123 -22.16 12.24 11.77
N GLU A 124 -22.17 12.44 13.09
CA GLU A 124 -21.40 11.59 14.01
C GLU A 124 -21.88 10.14 14.03
N ASP A 125 -23.17 9.91 13.99
CA ASP A 125 -23.77 8.58 13.96
C ASP A 125 -23.46 7.85 12.64
N GLU A 126 -23.35 8.56 11.53
CA GLU A 126 -23.03 7.98 10.23
C GLU A 126 -21.60 7.41 10.20
N TRP A 127 -20.57 8.16 10.67
CA TRP A 127 -19.22 7.59 10.68
C TRP A 127 -19.10 6.40 11.64
N LYS A 128 -19.81 6.43 12.78
CA LYS A 128 -19.85 5.32 13.74
C LYS A 128 -20.44 4.05 13.10
N GLN A 129 -21.56 4.20 12.36
CA GLN A 129 -22.17 3.09 11.63
C GLN A 129 -21.22 2.54 10.55
N ARG A 130 -20.60 3.41 9.75
CA ARG A 130 -19.62 3.04 8.73
C ARG A 130 -18.41 2.32 9.34
N PHE A 131 -17.95 2.75 10.50
CA PHE A 131 -16.84 2.11 11.21
C PHE A 131 -17.22 0.71 11.68
N GLN A 132 -18.39 0.53 12.29
CA GLN A 132 -18.87 -0.79 12.69
C GLN A 132 -19.05 -1.75 11.50
N LEU A 133 -19.57 -1.25 10.38
CA LEU A 133 -19.64 -2.03 9.14
C LEU A 133 -18.26 -2.42 8.62
N SER A 134 -17.29 -1.50 8.66
CA SER A 134 -15.90 -1.78 8.29
C SER A 134 -15.27 -2.85 9.19
N LYS A 135 -15.49 -2.77 10.51
CA LYS A 135 -15.03 -3.78 11.48
C LYS A 135 -15.63 -5.16 11.19
N ARG A 136 -16.95 -5.24 10.93
CA ARG A 136 -17.60 -6.52 10.59
C ARG A 136 -17.04 -7.13 9.31
N LYS A 137 -16.83 -6.31 8.26
CA LYS A 137 -16.21 -6.78 7.02
C LYS A 137 -14.78 -7.28 7.25
N ALA A 138 -14.00 -6.55 8.03
CA ALA A 138 -12.65 -6.96 8.39
C ALA A 138 -12.64 -8.26 9.22
N ALA A 139 -13.54 -8.39 10.19
CA ALA A 139 -13.68 -9.60 10.99
C ALA A 139 -14.07 -10.82 10.14
N ASN A 140 -15.00 -10.66 9.18
CA ASN A 140 -15.37 -11.71 8.24
C ASN A 140 -14.17 -12.09 7.33
N ALA A 141 -13.45 -11.10 6.78
CA ALA A 141 -12.26 -11.36 5.98
C ALA A 141 -11.18 -12.11 6.79
N LEU A 142 -10.98 -11.72 8.05
CA LEU A 142 -10.07 -12.41 8.97
C LEU A 142 -10.54 -13.85 9.27
N GLY A 143 -11.85 -14.05 9.51
CA GLY A 143 -12.43 -15.38 9.77
C GLY A 143 -12.32 -16.33 8.58
N ASN A 144 -12.47 -15.80 7.37
CA ASN A 144 -12.41 -16.57 6.12
C ASN A 144 -10.99 -16.67 5.53
N ARG A 145 -9.99 -16.08 6.19
CA ARG A 145 -8.61 -15.96 5.68
C ARG A 145 -8.54 -15.34 4.28
N ASP A 146 -9.37 -14.33 4.03
CA ASP A 146 -9.39 -13.60 2.76
C ASP A 146 -8.28 -12.56 2.73
N THR A 147 -7.12 -12.96 2.23
CA THR A 147 -5.90 -12.12 2.13
C THR A 147 -6.16 -10.86 1.30
N VAL A 148 -6.92 -10.95 0.21
CA VAL A 148 -7.23 -9.81 -0.67
C VAL A 148 -8.01 -8.74 0.08
N GLN A 149 -9.08 -9.13 0.76
CA GLN A 149 -9.92 -8.20 1.52
C GLN A 149 -9.17 -7.60 2.71
N VAL A 150 -8.37 -8.40 3.42
CA VAL A 150 -7.57 -7.90 4.55
C VAL A 150 -6.58 -6.85 4.07
N LEU A 151 -5.76 -7.14 3.05
CA LEU A 151 -4.81 -6.18 2.48
C LEU A 151 -5.53 -4.93 1.96
N SER A 152 -6.65 -5.08 1.26
CA SER A 152 -7.43 -3.95 0.73
C SER A 152 -7.94 -3.03 1.84
N VAL A 153 -8.39 -3.57 2.97
CA VAL A 153 -8.84 -2.73 4.11
C VAL A 153 -7.65 -2.09 4.80
N VAL A 154 -6.55 -2.82 5.01
CA VAL A 154 -5.32 -2.31 5.63
C VAL A 154 -4.74 -1.17 4.81
N PHE A 155 -4.62 -1.31 3.49
CA PHE A 155 -4.06 -0.26 2.64
C PHE A 155 -4.95 1.00 2.60
N ARG A 156 -6.26 0.87 2.74
CA ARG A 156 -7.13 2.05 2.96
C ARG A 156 -6.85 2.75 4.30
N ARG A 157 -6.51 2.01 5.36
CA ARG A 157 -6.09 2.60 6.64
C ARG A 157 -4.74 3.34 6.48
N ILE A 158 -3.78 2.70 5.82
CA ILE A 158 -2.47 3.29 5.52
C ILE A 158 -2.64 4.56 4.66
N TYR A 159 -3.53 4.55 3.68
CA TYR A 159 -3.85 5.72 2.86
C TYR A 159 -4.39 6.89 3.70
N THR A 160 -5.26 6.63 4.66
CA THR A 160 -5.76 7.67 5.58
C THR A 160 -4.61 8.24 6.43
N LEU A 161 -3.74 7.40 6.97
CA LEU A 161 -2.56 7.83 7.73
C LEU A 161 -1.61 8.68 6.87
N ARG A 162 -1.37 8.24 5.63
CA ARG A 162 -0.58 9.00 4.65
C ARG A 162 -1.17 10.38 4.41
N ASN A 163 -2.48 10.48 4.22
CA ASN A 163 -3.14 11.77 4.01
C ASN A 163 -2.96 12.70 5.22
N GLN A 164 -3.03 12.18 6.43
CA GLN A 164 -2.76 12.97 7.64
C GLN A 164 -1.35 13.55 7.63
N ILE A 165 -0.34 12.76 7.29
CA ILE A 165 1.06 13.21 7.25
C ILE A 165 1.29 14.21 6.12
N ILE A 166 0.88 13.88 4.90
CA ILE A 166 1.14 14.70 3.70
C ILE A 166 0.43 16.05 3.76
N HIS A 167 -0.77 16.10 4.37
CA HIS A 167 -1.53 17.33 4.54
C HIS A 167 -1.21 18.09 5.84
N GLY A 168 -0.14 17.73 6.54
CA GLY A 168 0.32 18.43 7.74
C GLY A 168 -0.57 18.24 8.97
N GLY A 169 -1.30 17.13 9.04
CA GLY A 169 -2.16 16.79 10.20
C GLY A 169 -1.38 16.47 11.49
N SER A 170 -0.06 16.33 11.40
CA SER A 170 0.86 16.19 12.53
C SER A 170 2.21 16.84 12.22
N THR A 171 2.93 17.23 13.27
CA THR A 171 4.32 17.69 13.11
C THR A 171 5.26 16.51 12.92
N TRP A 172 6.41 16.76 12.28
CA TRP A 172 7.46 15.75 12.16
C TRP A 172 7.87 15.20 13.54
N SER A 173 8.09 13.91 13.62
CA SER A 173 8.43 13.19 14.85
C SER A 173 7.41 13.33 16.00
N SER A 174 6.16 13.68 15.68
CA SER A 174 5.06 13.76 16.65
C SER A 174 4.82 12.42 17.34
N GLN A 175 4.40 12.47 18.60
CA GLN A 175 3.93 11.27 19.32
C GLN A 175 2.53 10.84 18.91
N ALA A 176 1.77 11.72 18.24
CA ALA A 176 0.46 11.37 17.71
C ALA A 176 0.60 10.28 16.63
N ASN A 177 -0.20 9.24 16.74
CA ASN A 177 -0.22 8.09 15.81
C ASN A 177 1.12 7.35 15.65
N ARG A 178 2.08 7.50 16.58
CA ARG A 178 3.44 6.91 16.45
C ARG A 178 3.41 5.39 16.37
N SER A 179 2.57 4.72 17.18
CA SER A 179 2.43 3.26 17.14
C SER A 179 1.83 2.80 15.80
N GLN A 180 0.80 3.49 15.30
CA GLN A 180 0.19 3.17 14.01
C GLN A 180 1.16 3.40 12.86
N LEU A 181 1.94 4.46 12.91
CA LEU A 181 2.97 4.76 11.92
C LEU A 181 4.04 3.66 11.91
N ASN A 182 4.48 3.20 13.09
CA ASN A 182 5.43 2.10 13.22
C ASN A 182 4.88 0.80 12.63
N ASP A 183 3.66 0.41 12.98
CA ASP A 183 3.04 -0.81 12.48
C ASP A 183 2.83 -0.75 10.95
N CYS A 184 2.37 0.38 10.43
CA CYS A 184 2.20 0.59 9.00
C CYS A 184 3.53 0.56 8.26
N THR A 185 4.58 1.19 8.79
CA THR A 185 5.92 1.19 8.19
C THR A 185 6.51 -0.20 8.16
N ALA A 186 6.43 -0.95 9.27
CA ALA A 186 6.91 -2.32 9.35
C ALA A 186 6.21 -3.23 8.34
N LEU A 187 4.88 -3.12 8.21
CA LEU A 187 4.10 -3.86 7.23
C LEU A 187 4.53 -3.51 5.78
N LEU A 188 4.64 -2.21 5.47
CA LEU A 188 5.03 -1.75 4.13
C LEU A 188 6.44 -2.23 3.76
N PHE A 189 7.40 -2.23 4.69
CA PHE A 189 8.76 -2.74 4.46
C PHE A 189 8.81 -4.22 4.06
N LYS A 190 7.79 -4.99 4.42
CA LYS A 190 7.69 -6.41 4.07
C LYS A 190 6.84 -6.65 2.83
N VAL A 191 5.72 -5.96 2.73
CA VAL A 191 4.77 -6.16 1.64
C VAL A 191 5.33 -5.60 0.32
N ILE A 192 5.91 -4.39 0.30
CA ILE A 192 6.37 -3.75 -0.94
C ILE A 192 7.43 -4.57 -1.69
N PRO A 193 8.46 -5.12 -1.05
CA PRO A 193 9.39 -6.01 -1.73
C PRO A 193 8.71 -7.22 -2.40
N VAL A 194 7.74 -7.85 -1.73
CA VAL A 194 7.00 -8.98 -2.29
C VAL A 194 6.16 -8.54 -3.50
N LEU A 195 5.51 -7.37 -3.44
CA LEU A 195 4.75 -6.83 -4.58
C LEU A 195 5.65 -6.60 -5.80
N ILE A 196 6.81 -5.95 -5.61
CA ILE A 196 7.77 -5.66 -6.68
C ILE A 196 8.30 -6.97 -7.27
N ASP A 197 8.60 -7.93 -6.42
CA ASP A 197 9.13 -9.23 -6.83
C ASP A 197 8.12 -10.00 -7.67
N LEU A 198 6.86 -10.09 -7.21
CA LEU A 198 5.75 -10.70 -7.96
C LEU A 198 5.53 -10.04 -9.32
N MET A 199 5.61 -8.70 -9.38
CA MET A 199 5.48 -8.00 -10.65
C MET A 199 6.60 -8.36 -11.63
N MET A 200 7.84 -8.54 -11.15
CA MET A 200 8.98 -8.93 -11.98
C MET A 200 8.93 -10.41 -12.40
N ASP A 201 8.33 -11.29 -11.58
CA ASP A 201 8.15 -12.69 -11.91
C ASP A 201 7.09 -12.93 -13.00
N HIS A 202 6.19 -11.97 -13.19
CA HIS A 202 5.07 -12.07 -14.12
C HIS A 202 5.06 -10.92 -15.15
N PRO A 203 6.12 -10.80 -15.98
CA PRO A 203 6.24 -9.70 -16.96
C PRO A 203 5.20 -9.76 -18.08
N GLU A 204 4.57 -10.91 -18.31
CA GLU A 204 3.51 -11.12 -19.29
C GLU A 204 2.17 -10.51 -18.86
N GLN A 205 2.03 -10.13 -17.58
CA GLN A 205 0.81 -9.55 -17.07
C GLN A 205 0.64 -8.07 -17.47
N LEU A 206 -0.59 -7.67 -17.72
CA LEU A 206 -0.93 -6.26 -17.95
C LEU A 206 -0.97 -5.54 -16.59
N TRP A 207 0.12 -4.86 -16.25
CA TRP A 207 0.21 -4.07 -15.02
C TRP A 207 -0.35 -2.65 -15.17
N GLY A 208 -0.80 -2.27 -16.38
CA GLY A 208 -1.27 -0.94 -16.74
C GLY A 208 -0.14 0.05 -17.00
N ASP A 209 -0.50 1.18 -17.60
CA ASP A 209 0.45 2.22 -17.95
C ASP A 209 0.98 2.95 -16.70
N ALA A 210 2.20 3.46 -16.79
CA ALA A 210 2.75 4.28 -15.72
C ALA A 210 2.02 5.61 -15.67
N PHE A 211 1.57 6.05 -14.48
CA PHE A 211 0.78 7.27 -14.29
C PHE A 211 1.47 8.53 -14.84
N TYR A 212 2.80 8.60 -14.77
CA TYR A 212 3.63 9.62 -15.41
C TYR A 212 4.64 8.92 -16.32
N PRO A 213 4.35 8.76 -17.63
CA PRO A 213 5.30 8.15 -18.56
C PRO A 213 6.57 8.98 -18.66
N PHE A 214 7.66 8.35 -19.05
CA PHE A 214 8.89 9.07 -19.39
C PHE A 214 8.69 9.68 -20.79
N LEU A 215 8.75 11.00 -20.87
CA LEU A 215 8.82 11.72 -22.14
C LEU A 215 10.31 11.98 -22.39
N ALA A 216 10.87 11.39 -23.46
CA ALA A 216 12.18 11.79 -23.93
C ALA A 216 12.05 13.21 -24.50
N ASP A 217 12.93 14.12 -24.10
CA ASP A 217 13.05 15.41 -24.77
C ASP A 217 13.50 15.14 -26.21
N ASP A 218 12.73 15.63 -27.20
CA ASP A 218 13.07 15.59 -28.61
C ASP A 218 14.30 16.44 -28.94
#